data_081cc358463db6118ce1550e42ec08cb
#
_entry.id   081cc358463db6118ce1550e42ec08cb
#
_cell.length_a   1.000
_cell.length_b   1.000
_cell.length_c   1.000
_cell.angle_alpha   90.00
_cell.angle_beta   90.00
_cell.angle_gamma   90.00
#
_symmetry.space_group_name_H-M   'P 1'
#
loop_
_entity.id
_entity.type
_entity.pdbx_description
1 polymer ?
#
loop_
_entity_poly.entity_id
_entity_poly.type
_entity_poly.pdbx_seq_one_letter_code
_entity_poly.pdbx_strand_id
1 'polypeptide(L)'
;MGERRALADYFESHDWSNLTRGIGSGEPEWLGVYQALRPVSDGESGEDLGEAIFDALPKYPFRVLPILEVETHVTVQELCTFSFESKYPDDGVESYLTRLDGALALAAGENERRMASQCRLGIQATKESIKHGS
;
A
#
# COMPACT_ATOMS: atom_id res chain seq x y z
N MET A 1 -22.73 -7.73 -10.14
CA MET A 1 -22.84 -7.22 -11.53
C MET A 1 -22.62 -5.72 -11.61
N GLY A 2 -23.34 -4.92 -10.82
CA GLY A 2 -23.19 -3.47 -10.84
C GLY A 2 -21.82 -2.96 -10.46
N GLU A 3 -21.19 -3.59 -9.49
CA GLU A 3 -19.86 -3.18 -9.01
C GLU A 3 -18.79 -3.40 -10.07
N ARG A 4 -18.80 -4.52 -10.76
CA ARG A 4 -17.85 -4.80 -11.84
C ARG A 4 -18.06 -3.88 -13.02
N ARG A 5 -19.30 -3.52 -13.29
CA ARG A 5 -19.62 -2.59 -14.36
C ARG A 5 -19.12 -1.19 -14.02
N ALA A 6 -19.32 -0.74 -12.78
CA ALA A 6 -18.82 0.54 -12.31
C ALA A 6 -17.29 0.59 -12.39
N LEU A 7 -16.61 -0.49 -12.01
CA LEU A 7 -15.16 -0.57 -12.12
C LEU A 7 -14.71 -0.47 -13.58
N ALA A 8 -15.38 -1.19 -14.50
CA ALA A 8 -15.06 -1.13 -15.92
C ALA A 8 -15.22 0.29 -16.47
N ASP A 9 -16.30 0.98 -16.08
CA ASP A 9 -16.56 2.34 -16.50
C ASP A 9 -15.44 3.29 -15.99
N TYR A 10 -15.05 3.15 -14.74
CA TYR A 10 -13.92 3.94 -14.17
C TYR A 10 -12.62 3.62 -14.90
N PHE A 11 -12.34 2.35 -15.13
CA PHE A 11 -11.09 1.92 -15.76
C PHE A 11 -10.94 2.46 -17.18
N GLU A 12 -12.04 2.56 -17.91
CA GLU A 12 -12.04 3.06 -19.28
C GLU A 12 -12.11 4.58 -19.37
N SER A 13 -12.44 5.26 -18.27
CA SER A 13 -12.61 6.70 -18.25
C SER A 13 -11.34 7.42 -17.80
N HIS A 14 -11.32 8.74 -18.02
CA HIS A 14 -10.25 9.60 -17.50
C HIS A 14 -10.25 9.66 -15.98
N ASP A 15 -11.35 9.27 -15.34
CA ASP A 15 -11.48 9.29 -13.88
C ASP A 15 -10.64 8.21 -13.20
N TRP A 16 -10.21 7.18 -13.92
CA TRP A 16 -9.37 6.12 -13.35
C TRP A 16 -8.06 6.68 -12.80
N SER A 17 -7.39 7.57 -13.54
CA SER A 17 -6.17 8.23 -13.06
C SER A 17 -6.41 9.03 -11.80
N ASN A 18 -7.53 9.77 -11.75
CA ASN A 18 -7.88 10.55 -10.57
C ASN A 18 -8.16 9.66 -9.38
N LEU A 19 -8.82 8.53 -9.61
CA LEU A 19 -9.15 7.55 -8.57
C LEU A 19 -7.87 6.96 -7.97
N THR A 20 -6.96 6.47 -8.81
CA THR A 20 -5.72 5.87 -8.32
C THR A 20 -4.83 6.89 -7.62
N ARG A 21 -4.79 8.12 -8.12
CA ARG A 21 -4.07 9.21 -7.46
C ARG A 21 -4.66 9.53 -6.09
N GLY A 22 -6.00 9.55 -6.01
CA GLY A 22 -6.71 9.76 -4.74
C GLY A 22 -6.38 8.69 -3.72
N ILE A 23 -6.41 7.41 -4.12
CA ILE A 23 -6.04 6.30 -3.25
C ILE A 23 -4.60 6.46 -2.79
N GLY A 24 -3.69 6.78 -3.71
CA GLY A 24 -2.27 6.97 -3.40
C GLY A 24 -2.00 8.13 -2.44
N SER A 25 -2.94 9.07 -2.32
CA SER A 25 -2.82 10.16 -1.35
C SER A 25 -3.01 9.70 0.09
N GLY A 26 -3.65 8.54 0.30
CA GLY A 26 -3.91 8.00 1.64
C GLY A 26 -5.08 8.66 2.37
N GLU A 27 -5.85 9.49 1.70
CA GLU A 27 -7.01 10.13 2.30
C GLU A 27 -8.09 9.08 2.63
N PRO A 28 -8.75 9.17 3.80
CA PRO A 28 -9.70 8.14 4.23
C PRO A 28 -10.82 7.86 3.24
N GLU A 29 -11.32 8.89 2.57
CA GLU A 29 -12.39 8.74 1.58
C GLU A 29 -11.96 7.85 0.43
N TRP A 30 -10.75 8.07 -0.07
CA TRP A 30 -10.21 7.28 -1.18
C TRP A 30 -9.80 5.87 -0.74
N LEU A 31 -9.37 5.71 0.52
CA LEU A 31 -9.11 4.38 1.05
C LEU A 31 -10.39 3.55 1.12
N GLY A 32 -11.52 4.21 1.42
CA GLY A 32 -12.84 3.55 1.35
C GLY A 32 -13.18 3.10 -0.06
N VAL A 33 -12.85 3.90 -1.06
CA VAL A 33 -13.04 3.53 -2.47
C VAL A 33 -12.19 2.31 -2.82
N TYR A 34 -10.93 2.30 -2.39
CA TYR A 34 -10.05 1.15 -2.57
C TYR A 34 -10.67 -0.13 -2.00
N GLN A 35 -11.18 -0.06 -0.78
CA GLN A 35 -11.79 -1.21 -0.12
C GLN A 35 -13.02 -1.73 -0.88
N ALA A 36 -13.79 -0.83 -1.46
CA ALA A 36 -14.98 -1.21 -2.24
C ALA A 36 -14.61 -1.85 -3.58
N LEU A 37 -13.57 -1.36 -4.24
CA LEU A 37 -13.19 -1.81 -5.57
C LEU A 37 -12.29 -3.04 -5.58
N ARG A 38 -11.49 -3.23 -4.54
CA ARG A 38 -10.50 -4.30 -4.51
C ARG A 38 -11.10 -5.71 -4.74
N PRO A 39 -12.22 -6.07 -4.09
CA PRO A 39 -12.81 -7.41 -4.30
C PRO A 39 -13.28 -7.70 -5.73
N VAL A 40 -13.59 -6.66 -6.51
CA VAL A 40 -14.10 -6.82 -7.87
C VAL A 40 -13.06 -6.51 -8.94
N SER A 41 -11.84 -6.16 -8.54
CA SER A 41 -10.75 -5.83 -9.46
C SER A 41 -9.91 -7.07 -9.76
N ASP A 42 -9.42 -7.16 -10.99
CA ASP A 42 -8.48 -8.20 -11.40
C ASP A 42 -7.60 -7.66 -12.52
N GLY A 43 -6.56 -8.42 -12.89
CA GLY A 43 -5.67 -8.04 -13.97
C GLY A 43 -5.08 -6.66 -13.79
N GLU A 44 -5.14 -5.86 -14.83
CA GLU A 44 -4.53 -4.52 -14.86
C GLU A 44 -5.14 -3.58 -13.82
N SER A 45 -6.45 -3.61 -13.64
CA SER A 45 -7.10 -2.76 -12.65
C SER A 45 -6.67 -3.15 -11.23
N GLY A 46 -6.51 -4.45 -10.96
CA GLY A 46 -6.02 -4.91 -9.68
C GLY A 46 -4.58 -4.48 -9.40
N GLU A 47 -3.73 -4.51 -10.44
CA GLU A 47 -2.35 -4.05 -10.32
C GLU A 47 -2.29 -2.56 -10.05
N ASP A 48 -3.11 -1.77 -10.72
CA ASP A 48 -3.16 -0.32 -10.51
C ASP A 48 -3.62 0.04 -9.11
N LEU A 49 -4.60 -0.67 -8.58
CA LEU A 49 -5.04 -0.47 -7.19
C LEU A 49 -3.95 -0.86 -6.20
N GLY A 50 -3.23 -1.94 -6.47
CA GLY A 50 -2.10 -2.37 -5.64
C GLY A 50 -1.00 -1.34 -5.59
N GLU A 51 -0.65 -0.74 -6.73
CA GLU A 51 0.35 0.31 -6.79
C GLU A 51 -0.12 1.57 -6.05
N ALA A 52 -1.40 1.92 -6.19
CA ALA A 52 -1.96 3.09 -5.53
C ALA A 52 -1.90 2.96 -3.99
N ILE A 53 -2.30 1.80 -3.46
CA ILE A 53 -2.26 1.59 -2.01
C ILE A 53 -0.81 1.50 -1.50
N PHE A 54 0.10 0.98 -2.30
CA PHE A 54 1.53 0.95 -1.99
C PHE A 54 2.09 2.37 -1.89
N ASP A 55 1.65 3.28 -2.77
CA ASP A 55 2.03 4.69 -2.70
C ASP A 55 1.49 5.38 -1.43
N ALA A 56 0.31 4.98 -0.98
CA ALA A 56 -0.30 5.55 0.23
C ALA A 56 0.39 5.09 1.50
N LEU A 57 0.99 3.90 1.49
CA LEU A 57 1.55 3.28 2.70
C LEU A 57 2.57 4.15 3.43
N PRO A 58 3.60 4.72 2.78
CA PRO A 58 4.57 5.55 3.50
C PRO A 58 4.01 6.89 3.96
N LYS A 59 2.88 7.32 3.41
CA LYS A 59 2.24 8.57 3.82
C LYS A 59 1.42 8.39 5.11
N TYR A 60 0.64 7.32 5.17
CA TYR A 60 -0.27 7.07 6.29
C TYR A 60 -0.28 5.57 6.64
N PRO A 61 0.84 5.04 7.16
CA PRO A 61 0.94 3.59 7.39
C PRO A 61 -0.11 3.06 8.36
N PHE A 62 -0.52 3.86 9.36
CA PHE A 62 -1.49 3.39 10.35
C PHE A 62 -2.93 3.38 9.84
N ARG A 63 -3.17 4.01 8.69
CA ARG A 63 -4.45 3.89 7.97
C ARG A 63 -4.45 2.71 7.01
N VAL A 64 -3.32 2.49 6.34
CA VAL A 64 -3.19 1.51 5.26
C VAL A 64 -2.96 0.10 5.79
N LEU A 65 -2.08 -0.06 6.78
CA LEU A 65 -1.75 -1.39 7.29
C LEU A 65 -2.95 -2.18 7.80
N PRO A 66 -3.88 -1.58 8.59
CA PRO A 66 -5.06 -2.33 9.01
C PRO A 66 -5.95 -2.79 7.86
N ILE A 67 -6.06 -1.99 6.81
CA ILE A 67 -6.82 -2.34 5.61
C ILE A 67 -6.19 -3.56 4.93
N LEU A 68 -4.87 -3.54 4.78
CA LEU A 68 -4.14 -4.62 4.13
C LEU A 68 -4.14 -5.91 4.95
N GLU A 69 -4.08 -5.82 6.28
CA GLU A 69 -4.17 -6.99 7.14
C GLU A 69 -5.50 -7.73 6.93
N VAL A 70 -6.60 -6.97 6.89
CA VAL A 70 -7.94 -7.55 6.67
C VAL A 70 -8.04 -8.16 5.28
N GLU A 71 -7.54 -7.46 4.28
CA GLU A 71 -7.62 -7.89 2.89
C GLU A 71 -6.80 -9.15 2.61
N THR A 72 -5.57 -9.18 3.11
CA THR A 72 -4.60 -10.21 2.74
C THR A 72 -4.46 -11.32 3.76
N HIS A 73 -4.93 -11.12 4.98
CA HIS A 73 -4.79 -12.04 6.11
C HIS A 73 -3.34 -12.36 6.46
N VAL A 74 -2.42 -11.43 6.16
CA VAL A 74 -1.01 -11.57 6.57
C VAL A 74 -0.67 -10.53 7.64
N THR A 75 0.42 -10.76 8.36
CA THR A 75 0.82 -9.90 9.47
C THR A 75 1.41 -8.58 8.96
N VAL A 76 1.44 -7.57 9.82
CA VAL A 76 2.09 -6.30 9.50
C VAL A 76 3.56 -6.52 9.14
N GLN A 77 4.25 -7.39 9.84
CA GLN A 77 5.64 -7.72 9.52
C GLN A 77 5.79 -8.23 8.09
N GLU A 78 4.91 -9.13 7.67
CA GLU A 78 4.91 -9.65 6.30
C GLU A 78 4.55 -8.58 5.29
N LEU A 79 3.58 -7.71 5.61
CA LEU A 79 3.20 -6.61 4.73
C LEU A 79 4.34 -5.65 4.48
N CYS A 80 5.22 -5.45 5.46
CA CYS A 80 6.37 -4.56 5.36
C CYS A 80 7.64 -5.27 4.90
N THR A 81 7.55 -6.56 4.57
CA THR A 81 8.65 -7.31 3.97
C THR A 81 8.41 -7.31 2.46
N PHE A 82 9.06 -6.37 1.78
CA PHE A 82 8.78 -6.10 0.38
C PHE A 82 9.66 -6.89 -0.56
N SER A 83 9.07 -7.25 -1.72
CA SER A 83 9.81 -7.80 -2.85
C SER A 83 9.64 -6.80 -3.98
N PHE A 84 10.65 -5.98 -4.23
CA PHE A 84 10.56 -4.89 -5.19
C PHE A 84 10.87 -5.36 -6.60
N GLU A 85 10.01 -4.97 -7.54
CA GLU A 85 10.25 -5.15 -8.96
C GLU A 85 11.18 -4.05 -9.48
N SER A 86 11.80 -4.29 -10.63
CA SER A 86 12.94 -3.51 -11.12
C SER A 86 12.71 -2.00 -11.28
N LYS A 87 11.49 -1.56 -11.48
CA LYS A 87 11.20 -0.14 -11.74
C LYS A 87 10.31 0.53 -10.70
N TYR A 88 9.97 -0.18 -9.67
CA TYR A 88 9.05 0.36 -8.66
C TYR A 88 9.62 0.14 -7.27
N PRO A 89 9.56 1.12 -6.38
CA PRO A 89 8.92 2.44 -6.54
C PRO A 89 9.76 3.42 -7.37
N ASP A 90 9.09 4.41 -7.95
CA ASP A 90 9.71 5.37 -8.89
C ASP A 90 10.89 6.13 -8.29
N ASP A 91 10.81 6.49 -7.01
CA ASP A 91 11.87 7.25 -6.33
C ASP A 91 12.95 6.37 -5.71
N GLY A 92 12.89 5.06 -5.96
CA GLY A 92 13.86 4.11 -5.46
C GLY A 92 13.48 3.47 -4.14
N VAL A 93 14.01 2.26 -3.94
CA VAL A 93 13.69 1.43 -2.76
C VAL A 93 14.12 2.10 -1.47
N GLU A 94 15.33 2.64 -1.41
CA GLU A 94 15.83 3.27 -0.19
C GLU A 94 15.02 4.49 0.20
N SER A 95 14.64 5.32 -0.78
CA SER A 95 13.80 6.48 -0.53
C SER A 95 12.44 6.06 0.02
N TYR A 96 11.83 5.04 -0.58
CA TYR A 96 10.53 4.52 -0.14
C TYR A 96 10.61 4.05 1.31
N LEU A 97 11.61 3.22 1.64
CA LEU A 97 11.77 2.69 2.98
C LEU A 97 12.06 3.78 4.00
N THR A 98 12.82 4.81 3.63
CA THR A 98 13.11 5.95 4.49
C THR A 98 11.84 6.75 4.80
N ARG A 99 11.01 6.98 3.79
CA ARG A 99 9.74 7.70 3.98
C ARG A 99 8.80 6.90 4.89
N LEU A 100 8.72 5.59 4.66
CA LEU A 100 7.88 4.72 5.49
C LEU A 100 8.36 4.73 6.94
N ASP A 101 9.65 4.56 7.16
CA ASP A 101 10.21 4.56 8.51
C ASP A 101 9.97 5.90 9.23
N GLY A 102 10.10 7.01 8.49
CA GLY A 102 9.81 8.33 9.04
C GLY A 102 8.36 8.47 9.48
N ALA A 103 7.43 7.94 8.70
CA ALA A 103 6.02 7.96 9.06
C ALA A 103 5.73 7.05 10.26
N LEU A 104 6.40 5.90 10.34
CA LEU A 104 6.25 4.99 11.49
C LEU A 104 6.72 5.64 12.79
N ALA A 105 7.68 6.54 12.72
CA ALA A 105 8.19 7.26 13.91
C ALA A 105 7.13 8.16 14.53
N LEU A 106 6.06 8.47 13.82
CA LEU A 106 4.95 9.31 14.31
C LEU A 106 3.89 8.50 15.04
N ALA A 107 4.11 7.22 15.29
CA ALA A 107 3.16 6.35 15.99
C ALA A 107 2.72 6.96 17.32
N ALA A 108 1.40 7.01 17.53
CA ALA A 108 0.80 7.52 18.75
C ALA A 108 -0.07 6.41 19.37
N GLY A 109 0.16 6.13 20.64
CA GLY A 109 -0.58 5.10 21.32
C GLY A 109 0.03 3.70 21.11
N GLU A 110 -0.44 2.77 21.93
CA GLU A 110 0.11 1.43 21.99
C GLU A 110 -0.08 0.65 20.70
N ASN A 111 -1.26 0.76 20.11
CA ASN A 111 -1.60 0.01 18.91
C ASN A 111 -0.74 0.41 17.71
N GLU A 112 -0.58 1.71 17.50
CA GLU A 112 0.26 2.21 16.41
C GLU A 112 1.73 1.89 16.63
N ARG A 113 2.20 1.99 17.87
CA ARG A 113 3.58 1.63 18.20
C ARG A 113 3.86 0.15 17.94
N ARG A 114 2.89 -0.71 18.21
CA ARG A 114 3.01 -2.14 17.91
C ARG A 114 3.08 -2.37 16.40
N MET A 115 2.21 -1.72 15.63
CA MET A 115 2.27 -1.80 14.16
C MET A 115 3.61 -1.28 13.63
N ALA A 116 4.09 -0.16 14.17
CA ALA A 116 5.37 0.40 13.76
C ALA A 116 6.53 -0.56 14.03
N SER A 117 6.53 -1.20 15.19
CA SER A 117 7.55 -2.17 15.56
C SER A 117 7.55 -3.36 14.62
N GLN A 118 6.40 -3.91 14.31
CA GLN A 118 6.26 -5.04 13.39
C GLN A 118 6.65 -4.67 11.97
N CYS A 119 6.24 -3.50 11.52
CA CYS A 119 6.58 -3.02 10.19
C CYS A 119 8.10 -2.83 10.05
N ARG A 120 8.75 -2.29 11.09
CA ARG A 120 10.20 -2.12 11.07
C ARG A 120 10.96 -3.43 10.99
N LEU A 121 10.44 -4.50 11.59
CA LEU A 121 11.03 -5.83 11.41
C LEU A 121 10.96 -6.27 9.95
N GLY A 122 9.84 -6.00 9.29
CA GLY A 122 9.69 -6.29 7.86
C GLY A 122 10.62 -5.46 7.01
N ILE A 123 10.76 -4.17 7.32
CA ILE A 123 11.69 -3.27 6.63
C ILE A 123 13.14 -3.79 6.77
N GLN A 124 13.52 -4.22 7.97
CA GLN A 124 14.85 -4.75 8.20
C GLN A 124 15.10 -6.02 7.38
N ALA A 125 14.12 -6.91 7.34
CA ALA A 125 14.22 -8.12 6.50
C ALA A 125 14.35 -7.76 5.03
N THR A 126 13.63 -6.72 4.58
CA THR A 126 13.72 -6.23 3.20
C THR A 126 15.12 -5.72 2.89
N LYS A 127 15.69 -4.91 3.78
CA LYS A 127 17.05 -4.36 3.61
C LYS A 127 18.09 -5.46 3.55
N GLU A 128 17.97 -6.49 4.39
CA GLU A 128 18.88 -7.61 4.37
C GLU A 128 18.76 -8.43 3.10
N SER A 129 17.54 -8.62 2.61
CA SER A 129 17.29 -9.33 1.35
C SER A 129 17.93 -8.60 0.17
N ILE A 130 17.80 -7.29 0.11
CA ILE A 130 18.40 -6.47 -0.94
C ILE A 130 19.92 -6.58 -0.89
N LYS A 131 20.48 -6.51 0.31
CA LYS A 131 21.93 -6.56 0.53
C LYS A 131 22.53 -7.91 0.11
N HIS A 132 21.82 -9.00 0.33
CA HIS A 132 22.32 -10.35 0.08
C HIS A 132 21.81 -10.99 -1.21
N GLY A 133 20.72 -10.50 -1.75
CA GLY A 133 20.03 -11.12 -2.88
C GLY A 133 20.35 -10.59 -4.26
N SER A 134 21.19 -9.58 -4.35
CA SER A 134 21.51 -8.96 -5.63
C SER A 134 22.58 -9.69 -6.43
#